data_d2a2c29e00b69dbd8fd0509a5d12f5bf
#
_entry.id   d2a2c29e00b69dbd8fd0509a5d12f5bf
#
_cell.length_a   1.000
_cell.length_b   1.000
_cell.length_c   1.000
_cell.angle_alpha   90.00
_cell.angle_beta   90.00
_cell.angle_gamma   90.00
#
_symmetry.space_group_name_H-M   'P 1'
#
loop_
_entity.id
_entity.type
_entity.pdbx_description
1 polymer ?
#
loop_
_entity_poly.entity_id
_entity_poly.type
_entity_poly.pdbx_seq_one_letter_code
_entity_poly.pdbx_strand_id
1 'polypeptide(L)'
;MELEDDTHNFDAAAERMIELGNQLLDQDSESDSWEVASGLLAGAVHFWLYAHQPCGDLNCESCEEIDTAQKRLERLIEQVRQSASESDYYHTPQDANAGSA
;
A
#
# COMPACT_ATOMS: atom_id res chain seq x y z
N MET A 1 10.15 -26.36 7.85
CA MET A 1 9.64 -25.63 7.45
C MET A 1 10.22 -24.56 7.02
N GLU A 2 10.12 -24.20 6.20
CA GLU A 2 10.71 -23.21 5.81
C GLU A 2 10.32 -22.00 6.35
N LEU A 3 11.12 -21.15 6.43
CA LEU A 3 10.83 -19.96 6.93
C LEU A 3 10.20 -19.12 5.96
N GLU A 4 9.11 -18.52 6.34
CA GLU A 4 8.55 -17.55 5.57
C GLU A 4 9.17 -16.27 5.90
N ASP A 5 9.72 -15.55 5.00
CA ASP A 5 10.25 -14.24 5.34
C ASP A 5 9.18 -13.21 5.02
N ASP A 6 9.35 -12.01 5.55
CA ASP A 6 8.39 -10.93 5.37
C ASP A 6 8.24 -10.55 3.91
N THR A 7 9.31 -10.67 3.14
CA THR A 7 9.28 -10.35 1.73
C THR A 7 8.34 -11.27 0.97
N HIS A 8 8.32 -12.53 1.34
CA HIS A 8 7.43 -13.48 0.68
C HIS A 8 5.97 -13.10 0.88
N ASN A 9 5.60 -12.78 2.11
CA ASN A 9 4.22 -12.39 2.38
C ASN A 9 3.88 -11.06 1.71
N PHE A 10 4.81 -10.14 1.70
CA PHE A 10 4.63 -8.84 1.06
C PHE A 10 4.36 -9.03 -0.43
N ASP A 11 5.21 -9.81 -1.10
CA ASP A 11 5.09 -10.01 -2.53
C ASP A 11 3.80 -10.73 -2.90
N ALA A 12 3.43 -11.73 -2.12
CA ALA A 12 2.21 -12.48 -2.39
C ALA A 12 0.98 -11.59 -2.26
N ALA A 13 0.96 -10.75 -1.23
CA ALA A 13 -0.18 -9.85 -1.03
C ALA A 13 -0.27 -8.82 -2.14
N ALA A 14 0.88 -8.27 -2.55
CA ALA A 14 0.90 -7.29 -3.62
C ALA A 14 0.40 -7.90 -4.93
N GLU A 15 0.85 -9.11 -5.25
CA GLU A 15 0.41 -9.78 -6.46
C GLU A 15 -1.08 -10.04 -6.47
N ARG A 16 -1.62 -10.47 -5.33
CA ARG A 16 -3.05 -10.72 -5.25
C ARG A 16 -3.85 -9.44 -5.39
N MET A 17 -3.34 -8.35 -4.88
CA MET A 17 -4.01 -7.07 -5.03
C MET A 17 -4.07 -6.65 -6.49
N ILE A 18 -2.97 -6.85 -7.23
CA ILE A 18 -2.94 -6.52 -8.65
C ILE A 18 -3.91 -7.42 -9.41
N GLU A 19 -3.94 -8.70 -9.09
CA GLU A 19 -4.87 -9.63 -9.73
C GLU A 19 -6.31 -9.22 -9.47
N LEU A 20 -6.62 -8.83 -8.25
CA LEU A 20 -7.97 -8.40 -7.92
C LEU A 20 -8.37 -7.18 -8.74
N GLY A 21 -7.46 -6.22 -8.86
CA GLY A 21 -7.74 -5.04 -9.67
C GLY A 21 -8.05 -5.41 -11.11
N ASN A 22 -7.24 -6.31 -11.69
CA ASN A 22 -7.46 -6.75 -13.05
C ASN A 22 -8.78 -7.48 -13.21
N GLN A 23 -9.13 -8.32 -12.24
CA GLN A 23 -10.40 -9.04 -12.27
C GLN A 23 -11.58 -8.08 -12.23
N LEU A 24 -11.49 -7.06 -11.39
CA LEU A 24 -12.58 -6.11 -11.27
C LEU A 24 -12.79 -5.33 -12.57
N LEU A 25 -11.70 -4.99 -13.23
CA LEU A 25 -11.80 -4.29 -14.50
C LEU A 25 -12.35 -5.21 -15.60
N ASP A 26 -11.98 -6.48 -15.56
CA ASP A 26 -12.44 -7.44 -16.58
C ASP A 26 -13.91 -7.81 -16.41
N GLN A 27 -14.40 -7.81 -15.17
CA GLN A 27 -15.77 -8.24 -14.91
C GLN A 27 -16.80 -7.26 -15.43
N ASP A 28 -16.44 -6.01 -15.57
CA ASP A 28 -17.38 -4.99 -16.00
C ASP A 28 -16.66 -4.08 -16.97
N SER A 29 -17.02 -4.18 -18.24
CA SER A 29 -16.36 -3.41 -19.28
C SER A 29 -16.58 -1.91 -19.13
N GLU A 30 -17.54 -1.50 -18.29
CA GLU A 30 -17.81 -0.10 -18.07
C GLU A 30 -17.17 0.41 -16.77
N SER A 31 -16.42 -0.43 -16.08
CA SER A 31 -15.81 0.03 -14.85
C SER A 31 -14.77 1.10 -15.14
N ASP A 32 -14.68 2.04 -14.20
CA ASP A 32 -13.74 3.14 -14.27
C ASP A 32 -12.47 2.71 -13.54
N SER A 33 -11.37 2.64 -14.26
CA SER A 33 -10.12 2.19 -13.64
C SER A 33 -9.67 3.10 -12.50
N TRP A 34 -9.95 4.40 -12.57
CA TRP A 34 -9.60 5.30 -11.48
C TRP A 34 -10.40 4.96 -10.22
N GLU A 35 -11.68 4.69 -10.39
CA GLU A 35 -12.54 4.38 -9.27
C GLU A 35 -12.14 3.06 -8.63
N VAL A 36 -11.85 2.06 -9.46
CA VAL A 36 -11.40 0.77 -8.95
C VAL A 36 -10.10 0.93 -8.19
N ALA A 37 -9.15 1.68 -8.75
CA ALA A 37 -7.87 1.89 -8.10
C ALA A 37 -8.04 2.59 -6.75
N SER A 38 -8.91 3.60 -6.70
CA SER A 38 -9.15 4.32 -5.45
C SER A 38 -9.79 3.42 -4.41
N GLY A 39 -10.69 2.54 -4.84
CA GLY A 39 -11.32 1.59 -3.93
C GLY A 39 -10.34 0.58 -3.37
N LEU A 40 -9.46 0.08 -4.22
CA LEU A 40 -8.42 -0.84 -3.77
C LEU A 40 -7.51 -0.17 -2.76
N LEU A 41 -7.14 1.08 -3.03
CA LEU A 41 -6.31 1.83 -2.10
C LEU A 41 -7.02 2.02 -0.77
N ALA A 42 -8.29 2.40 -0.81
CA ALA A 42 -9.04 2.62 0.43
C ALA A 42 -9.10 1.34 1.26
N GLY A 43 -9.34 0.20 0.61
CA GLY A 43 -9.36 -1.07 1.30
C GLY A 43 -8.01 -1.45 1.88
N ALA A 44 -6.95 -1.20 1.12
CA ALA A 44 -5.61 -1.51 1.58
C ALA A 44 -5.22 -0.64 2.78
N VAL A 45 -5.58 0.64 2.74
CA VAL A 45 -5.30 1.54 3.87
C VAL A 45 -6.04 1.07 5.11
N HIS A 46 -7.30 0.70 4.95
CA HIS A 46 -8.09 0.22 6.07
C HIS A 46 -7.44 -1.02 6.69
N PHE A 47 -7.06 -1.98 5.86
CA PHE A 47 -6.45 -3.21 6.37
C PHE A 47 -5.10 -2.92 7.00
N TRP A 48 -4.32 -2.01 6.40
CA TRP A 48 -3.01 -1.63 6.93
C TRP A 48 -3.17 -1.08 8.34
N LEU A 49 -4.14 -0.17 8.52
CA LEU A 49 -4.37 0.42 9.84
C LEU A 49 -4.84 -0.62 10.84
N TYR A 50 -5.68 -1.55 10.39
CA TYR A 50 -6.13 -2.65 11.23
C TYR A 50 -4.95 -3.48 11.71
N ALA A 51 -4.02 -3.78 10.82
CA ALA A 51 -2.89 -4.64 11.13
C ALA A 51 -1.83 -3.93 11.99
N HIS A 52 -1.85 -2.61 12.00
CA HIS A 52 -0.84 -1.84 12.74
C HIS A 52 -1.40 -1.19 13.99
N GLN A 53 -2.40 -1.81 14.61
CA GLN A 53 -2.91 -1.30 15.87
C GLN A 53 -1.94 -1.61 17.00
N PRO A 54 -1.70 -0.67 17.91
CA PRO A 54 -0.83 -0.95 19.04
C PRO A 54 -1.48 -1.91 20.01
N CYS A 55 -0.69 -2.55 20.85
CA CYS A 55 -1.17 -3.59 21.74
C CYS A 55 -1.94 -3.06 22.95
N GLY A 56 -1.92 -1.75 23.17
CA GLY A 56 -2.64 -1.17 24.30
C GLY A 56 -1.77 -0.94 25.53
N ASP A 57 -0.57 -1.50 25.57
CA ASP A 57 0.34 -1.30 26.67
C ASP A 57 1.12 -0.02 26.40
N LEU A 58 0.93 0.98 27.23
CA LEU A 58 1.56 2.29 27.02
C LEU A 58 3.06 2.24 27.12
N ASN A 59 3.60 1.19 27.75
CA ASN A 59 5.04 1.05 27.88
C ASN A 59 5.65 0.09 26.87
N CYS A 60 4.87 -0.35 25.89
CA CYS A 60 5.36 -1.29 24.89
C CYS A 60 6.29 -0.59 23.91
N GLU A 61 7.56 -0.95 23.92
CA GLU A 61 8.53 -0.33 23.03
C GLU A 61 8.32 -0.72 21.60
N SER A 62 7.80 -1.93 21.37
CA SER A 62 7.52 -2.38 20.00
C SER A 62 6.46 -1.55 19.31
N CYS A 63 5.55 -0.98 20.08
CA CYS A 63 4.46 -0.21 19.52
C CYS A 63 4.71 1.28 19.52
N GLU A 64 5.88 1.70 19.96
CA GLU A 64 6.16 3.12 20.13
C GLU A 64 6.01 3.90 18.82
N GLU A 65 6.37 3.28 17.71
CA GLU A 65 6.32 3.96 16.42
C GLU A 65 4.92 4.07 15.84
N ILE A 66 3.95 3.37 16.42
CA ILE A 66 2.59 3.37 15.90
C ILE A 66 1.55 3.58 16.98
N ASP A 67 1.95 4.11 18.13
CA ASP A 67 1.05 4.20 19.27
C ASP A 67 0.08 5.37 19.22
N THR A 68 0.21 6.26 18.24
CA THR A 68 -0.76 7.34 18.06
C THR A 68 -1.23 7.33 16.61
N ALA A 69 -2.40 7.93 16.38
CA ALA A 69 -2.93 8.03 15.03
C ALA A 69 -1.96 8.77 14.12
N GLN A 70 -1.36 9.83 14.63
CA GLN A 70 -0.41 10.62 13.84
C GLN A 70 0.79 9.77 13.44
N LYS A 71 1.34 9.00 14.36
CA LYS A 71 2.48 8.16 14.05
C LYS A 71 2.12 7.06 13.06
N ARG A 72 0.94 6.48 13.19
CA ARG A 72 0.50 5.47 12.25
C ARG A 72 0.37 6.04 10.84
N LEU A 73 -0.17 7.25 10.74
CA LEU A 73 -0.31 7.88 9.45
C LEU A 73 1.05 8.19 8.83
N GLU A 74 1.98 8.67 9.62
CA GLU A 74 3.33 8.97 9.11
C GLU A 74 4.02 7.72 8.61
N ARG A 75 3.86 6.62 9.32
CA ARG A 75 4.44 5.36 8.91
C ARG A 75 3.81 4.87 7.60
N LEU A 76 2.50 5.00 7.50
CA LEU A 76 1.79 4.61 6.29
C LEU A 76 2.26 5.44 5.10
N ILE A 77 2.40 6.75 5.27
CA ILE A 77 2.84 7.62 4.19
C ILE A 77 4.25 7.23 3.74
N GLU A 78 5.12 6.94 4.70
CA GLU A 78 6.47 6.53 4.36
C GLU A 78 6.47 5.25 3.52
N GLN A 79 5.65 4.28 3.91
CA GLN A 79 5.60 3.04 3.17
C GLN A 79 5.02 3.25 1.77
N VAL A 80 4.01 4.11 1.65
CA VAL A 80 3.43 4.42 0.35
C VAL A 80 4.47 5.08 -0.56
N ARG A 81 5.26 6.00 -0.01
CA ARG A 81 6.30 6.65 -0.80
C ARG A 81 7.32 5.64 -1.31
N GLN A 82 7.72 4.72 -0.46
CA GLN A 82 8.68 3.72 -0.86
C GLN A 82 8.12 2.83 -1.95
N SER A 83 6.89 2.35 -1.78
CA SER A 83 6.27 1.49 -2.77
C SER A 83 6.09 2.22 -4.10
N ALA A 84 5.70 3.49 -4.04
CA ALA A 84 5.50 4.26 -5.25
C ALA A 84 6.82 4.42 -6.01
N SER A 85 7.89 4.76 -5.29
CA SER A 85 9.16 5.00 -5.94
C SER A 85 9.75 3.76 -6.59
N GLU A 86 9.32 2.57 -6.14
CA GLU A 86 9.80 1.31 -6.70
C GLU A 86 8.91 0.79 -7.83
N SER A 87 7.80 1.45 -8.09
CA SER A 87 6.87 1.00 -9.12
C SER A 87 7.32 1.48 -10.49
N ASP A 88 7.18 0.61 -11.49
CA ASP A 88 7.47 0.98 -12.86
C ASP A 88 6.58 2.10 -13.38
N TYR A 89 5.45 2.32 -12.72
CA TYR A 89 4.51 3.34 -13.15
C TYR A 89 4.67 4.66 -12.43
N TYR A 90 5.69 4.78 -11.58
CA TYR A 90 5.89 6.01 -10.81
C TYR A 90 6.22 7.19 -11.73
N HIS A 91 7.14 6.95 -12.68
CA HIS A 91 7.53 7.99 -13.63
C HIS A 91 6.87 7.72 -14.97
N THR A 92 6.48 8.77 -15.64
CA THR A 92 5.93 8.67 -16.99
C THR A 92 6.79 9.52 -17.92
N PRO A 93 6.68 9.32 -19.23
CA PRO A 93 7.46 10.14 -20.16
C PRO A 93 7.21 11.64 -20.01
N GLN A 94 6.00 12.04 -19.62
CA GLN A 94 5.70 13.44 -19.44
C GLN A 94 6.43 14.04 -18.25
N ASP A 95 6.73 13.24 -17.25
CA ASP A 95 7.48 13.72 -16.09
C ASP A 95 8.86 14.18 -16.49
N ALA A 96 9.50 13.46 -17.41
CA ALA A 96 10.82 13.84 -17.87
C ALA A 96 10.80 15.21 -18.54
N ASN A 97 9.78 15.47 -19.35
CA ASN A 97 9.65 16.76 -19.99
C ASN A 97 9.40 17.86 -18.99
N ALA A 98 8.54 17.60 -18.02
CA ALA A 98 8.26 18.58 -16.99
C ALA A 98 9.50 18.88 -16.18
N GLY A 99 10.29 17.88 -15.91
CA GLY A 99 11.50 18.07 -15.12
C GLY A 99 12.56 18.86 -15.83
N SER A 100 12.52 18.88 -17.16
CA SER A 100 13.54 19.61 -17.91
C SER A 100 13.13 21.06 -18.18
N ALA A 101 11.92 21.40 -17.85
CA ALA A 101 11.46 22.78 -18.06
C ALA A 101 11.95 23.73 -16.97
#